data_626e2b3d7a791aa8d930eed3f0163e24
#
_entry.id   626e2b3d7a791aa8d930eed3f0163e24
#
_cell.length_a   1.000
_cell.length_b   1.000
_cell.length_c   1.000
_cell.angle_alpha   90.00
_cell.angle_beta   90.00
_cell.angle_gamma   90.00
#
_symmetry.space_group_name_H-M   'P 1'
#
loop_
_entity.id
_entity.type
_entity.pdbx_description
1 polymer ?
#
loop_
_entity_poly.entity_id
_entity_poly.type
_entity_poly.pdbx_seq_one_letter_code
_entity_poly.pdbx_strand_id
1 'polypeptide(L)'
;MVKQVIIDKGIPFLEGVFPPEIDVRYLSPEQITPEAVRCADALFVRTRTQINEELLHGSNIRFVATATIGFDHIDQDYCRKAGIHWVSCPGCNAQAVCDYVEEAIATYSAASDRPQSGCPIGGTPSYSSLCERPILGIIGYGHVGQLVAQMAQKRGYQVLLSDPPLGIGMSLEQLAPLCDVLTFHTPLTREGEHPTYHLCDANILRLCKPNTLIINAARGGVIDEQALLSRLSTFNLQLSTAIDCWEGEPNLNRDLLQKVDLASYHIAGYSIQGKMNASEMCLRAFCEFFSLPILSINKKVVPLQGDSEPGWLKRISAQLKATPEHFEQLRKQYKLR
;
A
#
# COMPACT_ATOMS: atom_id res chain seq x y z
N MET A 1 18.73 30.00 -5.57
CA MET A 1 18.58 29.79 -4.12
C MET A 1 17.10 29.59 -3.87
N VAL A 2 16.68 28.57 -3.11
CA VAL A 2 15.25 28.36 -2.76
C VAL A 2 14.83 29.40 -1.73
N LYS A 3 13.66 30.00 -1.93
CA LYS A 3 13.14 31.05 -1.05
C LYS A 3 11.82 30.66 -0.39
N GLN A 4 10.94 29.98 -1.12
CA GLN A 4 9.62 29.65 -0.60
C GLN A 4 9.27 28.19 -0.88
N VAL A 5 8.75 27.50 0.14
CA VAL A 5 8.30 26.11 0.09
C VAL A 5 6.86 26.01 0.57
N ILE A 6 6.03 25.30 -0.18
CA ILE A 6 4.65 24.98 0.25
C ILE A 6 4.60 23.51 0.62
N ILE A 7 3.99 23.21 1.77
CA ILE A 7 3.87 21.87 2.31
C ILE A 7 2.41 21.59 2.63
N ASP A 8 1.88 20.47 2.10
CA ASP A 8 0.59 19.93 2.56
C ASP A 8 0.68 19.67 4.06
N LYS A 9 -0.12 20.39 4.87
CA LYS A 9 -0.14 20.29 6.34
C LYS A 9 -0.40 18.89 6.88
N GLY A 10 -0.86 17.97 6.05
CA GLY A 10 -1.04 16.57 6.41
C GLY A 10 0.21 15.71 6.26
N ILE A 11 1.35 16.29 5.83
CA ILE A 11 2.67 15.63 5.87
C ILE A 11 3.27 15.91 7.25
N PRO A 12 3.42 14.89 8.12
CA PRO A 12 3.91 15.10 9.48
C PRO A 12 5.43 15.29 9.51
N PHE A 13 5.96 15.70 10.67
CA PHE A 13 7.38 15.78 11.02
C PHE A 13 8.21 16.82 10.29
N LEU A 14 7.61 17.72 9.49
CA LEU A 14 8.32 18.75 8.75
C LEU A 14 8.28 20.14 9.42
N GLU A 15 7.46 20.34 10.47
CA GLU A 15 7.40 21.60 11.19
C GLU A 15 8.72 21.92 11.91
N GLY A 16 9.22 23.15 11.71
CA GLY A 16 10.45 23.63 12.32
C GLY A 16 11.74 23.00 11.78
N VAL A 17 11.68 22.27 10.65
CA VAL A 17 12.82 21.58 10.05
C VAL A 17 13.62 22.50 9.13
N PHE A 18 12.97 23.43 8.47
CA PHE A 18 13.61 24.32 7.50
C PHE A 18 14.31 25.49 8.18
N PRO A 19 15.45 25.95 7.65
CA PRO A 19 16.15 27.11 8.17
C PRO A 19 15.32 28.39 7.96
N PRO A 20 15.51 29.42 8.80
CA PRO A 20 14.66 30.62 8.81
C PRO A 20 14.74 31.46 7.52
N GLU A 21 15.71 31.22 6.67
CA GLU A 21 15.86 31.89 5.36
C GLU A 21 14.90 31.36 4.32
N ILE A 22 14.24 30.22 4.58
CA ILE A 22 13.25 29.62 3.71
C ILE A 22 11.87 29.91 4.28
N ASP A 23 11.06 30.65 3.53
CA ASP A 23 9.64 30.86 3.85
C ASP A 23 8.85 29.56 3.62
N VAL A 24 8.32 28.98 4.69
CA VAL A 24 7.57 27.72 4.64
C VAL A 24 6.11 27.96 4.97
N ARG A 25 5.23 27.60 4.02
CA ARG A 25 3.78 27.71 4.18
C ARG A 25 3.13 26.33 4.26
N TYR A 26 2.44 26.04 5.35
CA TYR A 26 1.67 24.81 5.54
C TYR A 26 0.21 25.04 5.14
N LEU A 27 -0.23 24.38 4.06
CA LEU A 27 -1.55 24.57 3.48
C LEU A 27 -2.34 23.25 3.47
N SER A 28 -3.67 23.32 3.56
CA SER A 28 -4.50 22.16 3.25
C SER A 28 -4.52 21.91 1.74
N PRO A 29 -4.84 20.69 1.26
CA PRO A 29 -4.92 20.42 -0.18
C PRO A 29 -5.82 21.42 -0.94
N GLU A 30 -6.91 21.85 -0.32
CA GLU A 30 -7.87 22.79 -0.90
C GLU A 30 -7.32 24.24 -0.99
N GLN A 31 -6.30 24.57 -0.20
CA GLN A 31 -5.61 25.86 -0.19
C GLN A 31 -4.40 25.90 -1.14
N ILE A 32 -3.99 24.75 -1.68
CA ILE A 32 -2.93 24.66 -2.68
C ILE A 32 -3.54 24.98 -4.04
N THR A 33 -3.63 26.26 -4.37
CA THR A 33 -4.21 26.81 -5.60
C THR A 33 -3.13 27.39 -6.51
N PRO A 34 -3.43 27.67 -7.80
CA PRO A 34 -2.49 28.32 -8.72
C PRO A 34 -1.89 29.63 -8.17
N GLU A 35 -2.72 30.42 -7.48
CA GLU A 35 -2.26 31.68 -6.86
C GLU A 35 -1.30 31.42 -5.70
N ALA A 36 -1.60 30.40 -4.88
CA ALA A 36 -0.78 30.05 -3.73
C ALA A 36 0.61 29.56 -4.13
N VAL A 37 0.72 28.78 -5.23
CA VAL A 37 1.99 28.18 -5.69
C VAL A 37 2.82 29.11 -6.57
N ARG A 38 2.29 30.22 -7.03
CA ARG A 38 2.89 31.09 -8.04
C ARG A 38 4.34 31.50 -7.74
N CYS A 39 4.65 31.84 -6.50
CA CYS A 39 5.98 32.32 -6.10
C CYS A 39 6.82 31.24 -5.41
N ALA A 40 6.28 30.05 -5.18
CA ALA A 40 6.99 28.99 -4.48
C ALA A 40 8.01 28.29 -5.42
N ASP A 41 9.14 27.90 -4.86
CA ASP A 41 10.20 27.15 -5.54
C ASP A 41 9.99 25.64 -5.46
N ALA A 42 9.36 25.17 -4.38
CA ALA A 42 9.13 23.76 -4.13
C ALA A 42 7.76 23.50 -3.49
N LEU A 43 7.22 22.30 -3.79
CA LEU A 43 5.92 21.86 -3.31
C LEU A 43 6.02 20.44 -2.76
N PHE A 44 5.56 20.24 -1.52
CA PHE A 44 5.40 18.92 -0.90
C PHE A 44 3.94 18.58 -0.80
N VAL A 45 3.52 17.47 -1.42
CA VAL A 45 2.11 17.09 -1.55
C VAL A 45 1.83 15.66 -1.09
N ARG A 46 0.56 15.32 -1.09
CA ARG A 46 0.03 13.96 -1.02
C ARG A 46 -0.96 13.77 -2.17
N THR A 47 -1.56 12.58 -2.27
CA THR A 47 -2.46 12.15 -3.35
C THR A 47 -3.69 13.04 -3.60
N ARG A 48 -4.02 13.98 -2.70
CA ARG A 48 -5.19 14.87 -2.84
C ARG A 48 -4.95 16.10 -3.70
N THR A 49 -3.70 16.45 -3.94
CA THR A 49 -3.32 17.60 -4.78
C THR A 49 -2.92 17.10 -6.15
N GLN A 50 -3.67 17.45 -7.17
CA GLN A 50 -3.32 17.12 -8.56
C GLN A 50 -2.17 18.03 -9.00
N ILE A 51 -1.10 17.43 -9.46
CA ILE A 51 0.08 18.10 -10.02
C ILE A 51 -0.02 18.06 -11.54
N ASN A 52 -0.49 19.14 -12.12
CA ASN A 52 -0.78 19.25 -13.54
C ASN A 52 -0.55 20.69 -14.02
N GLU A 53 -0.81 20.93 -15.31
CA GLU A 53 -0.68 22.25 -15.94
C GLU A 53 -1.60 23.28 -15.27
N GLU A 54 -2.83 22.91 -14.94
CA GLU A 54 -3.80 23.83 -14.31
C GLU A 54 -3.27 24.42 -13.00
N LEU A 55 -2.62 23.60 -12.16
CA LEU A 55 -2.05 24.06 -10.89
C LEU A 55 -0.74 24.82 -11.07
N LEU A 56 0.14 24.38 -11.96
CA LEU A 56 1.55 24.81 -11.96
C LEU A 56 1.89 25.77 -13.10
N HIS A 57 0.99 26.04 -14.05
CA HIS A 57 1.26 26.97 -15.15
C HIS A 57 1.61 28.38 -14.64
N GLY A 58 2.75 28.91 -15.07
CA GLY A 58 3.23 30.24 -14.68
C GLY A 58 3.72 30.33 -13.23
N SER A 59 3.89 29.22 -12.51
CA SER A 59 4.52 29.18 -11.20
C SER A 59 6.06 29.12 -11.30
N ASN A 60 6.72 29.41 -10.17
CA ASN A 60 8.17 29.26 -10.03
C ASN A 60 8.58 27.86 -9.56
N ILE A 61 7.64 26.90 -9.46
CA ILE A 61 7.93 25.55 -8.97
C ILE A 61 8.94 24.85 -9.86
N ARG A 62 10.01 24.38 -9.27
CA ARG A 62 11.06 23.56 -9.89
C ARG A 62 11.17 22.17 -9.29
N PHE A 63 10.58 21.98 -8.11
CA PHE A 63 10.66 20.71 -7.39
C PHE A 63 9.31 20.36 -6.76
N VAL A 64 8.88 19.11 -6.95
CA VAL A 64 7.68 18.54 -6.31
C VAL A 64 8.07 17.24 -5.61
N ALA A 65 7.73 17.10 -4.33
CA ALA A 65 7.84 15.84 -3.61
C ALA A 65 6.46 15.35 -3.18
N THR A 66 6.09 14.12 -3.53
CA THR A 66 4.90 13.52 -2.96
C THR A 66 5.27 12.54 -1.85
N ALA A 67 4.76 12.79 -0.62
CA ALA A 67 4.98 11.95 0.56
C ALA A 67 4.13 10.66 0.49
N THR A 68 4.09 10.03 -0.68
CA THR A 68 3.33 8.82 -1.00
C THR A 68 4.13 7.94 -1.95
N ILE A 69 3.79 6.65 -2.01
CA ILE A 69 4.39 5.73 -2.97
C ILE A 69 3.77 5.96 -4.36
N GLY A 70 2.42 5.95 -4.43
CA GLY A 70 1.69 6.19 -5.66
C GLY A 70 1.81 7.65 -6.11
N PHE A 71 1.88 7.85 -7.41
CA PHE A 71 2.05 9.15 -8.07
C PHE A 71 1.02 9.39 -9.17
N ASP A 72 -0.12 8.70 -9.12
CA ASP A 72 -1.21 8.81 -10.10
C ASP A 72 -1.79 10.24 -10.21
N HIS A 73 -1.56 11.08 -9.20
CA HIS A 73 -1.92 12.49 -9.14
C HIS A 73 -0.86 13.43 -9.74
N ILE A 74 0.21 12.90 -10.34
CA ILE A 74 1.29 13.69 -10.96
C ILE A 74 1.25 13.50 -12.47
N ASP A 75 0.98 14.57 -13.20
CA ASP A 75 1.15 14.63 -14.65
C ASP A 75 2.65 14.68 -14.98
N GLN A 76 3.21 13.51 -15.22
CA GLN A 76 4.63 13.32 -15.48
C GLN A 76 5.05 13.99 -16.80
N ASP A 77 4.17 14.00 -17.81
CA ASP A 77 4.45 14.57 -19.12
C ASP A 77 4.50 16.10 -19.02
N TYR A 78 3.59 16.70 -18.29
CA TYR A 78 3.66 18.12 -18.01
C TYR A 78 4.91 18.48 -17.22
N CYS A 79 5.20 17.79 -16.10
CA CYS A 79 6.40 18.04 -15.32
C CYS A 79 7.67 17.98 -16.15
N ARG A 80 7.79 16.98 -17.03
CA ARG A 80 8.93 16.84 -17.95
C ARG A 80 9.04 18.00 -18.91
N LYS A 81 7.93 18.42 -19.54
CA LYS A 81 7.89 19.56 -20.48
C LYS A 81 8.20 20.89 -19.78
N ALA A 82 7.74 21.08 -18.57
CA ALA A 82 7.95 22.29 -17.77
C ALA A 82 9.31 22.33 -17.05
N GLY A 83 10.12 21.25 -17.13
CA GLY A 83 11.41 21.15 -16.43
C GLY A 83 11.28 21.04 -14.91
N ILE A 84 10.14 20.54 -14.42
CA ILE A 84 9.87 20.34 -13.00
C ILE A 84 10.39 18.97 -12.58
N HIS A 85 11.32 18.94 -11.65
CA HIS A 85 11.78 17.70 -11.04
C HIS A 85 10.78 17.24 -9.99
N TRP A 86 10.35 15.98 -10.05
CA TRP A 86 9.45 15.40 -9.05
C TRP A 86 9.97 14.07 -8.50
N VAL A 87 9.61 13.78 -7.25
CA VAL A 87 9.96 12.54 -6.57
C VAL A 87 8.76 11.98 -5.81
N SER A 88 8.71 10.66 -5.69
CA SER A 88 7.81 9.93 -4.79
C SER A 88 8.63 9.20 -3.72
N CYS A 89 7.96 8.47 -2.81
CA CYS A 89 8.60 7.77 -1.69
C CYS A 89 8.44 6.24 -1.81
N PRO A 90 9.09 5.59 -2.81
CA PRO A 90 8.95 4.15 -3.00
C PRO A 90 9.44 3.39 -1.78
N GLY A 91 8.65 2.43 -1.32
CA GLY A 91 9.01 1.58 -0.17
C GLY A 91 8.86 2.22 1.22
N CYS A 92 8.47 3.49 1.34
CA CYS A 92 8.39 4.17 2.64
C CYS A 92 7.49 3.45 3.65
N ASN A 93 6.43 2.79 3.21
CA ASN A 93 5.47 2.07 4.04
C ASN A 93 5.52 0.54 3.85
N ALA A 94 6.55 0.01 3.20
CA ALA A 94 6.61 -1.40 2.83
C ALA A 94 6.52 -2.33 4.06
N GLN A 95 7.12 -1.95 5.19
CA GLN A 95 7.02 -2.71 6.43
C GLN A 95 5.57 -2.77 6.94
N ALA A 96 4.83 -1.66 6.90
CA ALA A 96 3.43 -1.65 7.35
C ALA A 96 2.54 -2.57 6.51
N VAL A 97 2.78 -2.64 5.20
CA VAL A 97 2.05 -3.60 4.33
C VAL A 97 2.46 -5.04 4.65
N CYS A 98 3.74 -5.29 4.92
CA CYS A 98 4.21 -6.61 5.36
C CYS A 98 3.53 -7.04 6.68
N ASP A 99 3.43 -6.13 7.66
CA ASP A 99 2.76 -6.37 8.95
C ASP A 99 1.25 -6.65 8.75
N TYR A 100 0.61 -5.97 7.79
CA TYR A 100 -0.78 -6.24 7.41
C TYR A 100 -0.95 -7.65 6.84
N VAL A 101 -0.07 -8.07 5.94
CA VAL A 101 -0.09 -9.43 5.36
C VAL A 101 0.11 -10.48 6.45
N GLU A 102 1.05 -10.24 7.37
CA GLU A 102 1.31 -11.12 8.51
C GLU A 102 0.09 -11.27 9.41
N GLU A 103 -0.59 -10.17 9.75
CA GLU A 103 -1.83 -10.18 10.56
C GLU A 103 -2.99 -10.88 9.83
N ALA A 104 -3.13 -10.66 8.50
CA ALA A 104 -4.15 -11.35 7.71
C ALA A 104 -3.96 -12.87 7.73
N ILE A 105 -2.72 -13.33 7.56
CA ILE A 105 -2.35 -14.75 7.65
C ILE A 105 -2.61 -15.30 9.05
N ALA A 106 -2.18 -14.60 10.10
CA ALA A 106 -2.37 -15.03 11.49
C ALA A 106 -3.86 -15.11 11.86
N THR A 107 -4.63 -14.11 11.44
CA THR A 107 -6.07 -14.05 11.68
C THR A 107 -6.81 -15.19 10.98
N TYR A 108 -6.43 -15.50 9.76
CA TYR A 108 -6.97 -16.62 8.99
C TYR A 108 -6.66 -17.96 9.64
N SER A 109 -5.41 -18.17 10.03
CA SER A 109 -4.95 -19.40 10.68
C SER A 109 -5.65 -19.67 12.01
N ALA A 110 -5.94 -18.62 12.80
CA ALA A 110 -6.64 -18.72 14.08
C ALA A 110 -8.15 -19.00 13.91
N ALA A 111 -8.76 -18.64 12.78
CA ALA A 111 -10.19 -18.85 12.51
C ALA A 111 -10.49 -20.24 11.95
N SER A 112 -9.49 -20.94 11.46
CA SER A 112 -9.68 -22.29 10.91
C SER A 112 -9.56 -23.34 12.02
N ASP A 113 -10.71 -23.91 12.44
CA ASP A 113 -10.81 -25.24 13.13
C ASP A 113 -10.37 -26.38 12.19
N ARG A 114 -9.61 -26.06 11.15
CA ARG A 114 -9.16 -27.00 10.14
C ARG A 114 -7.94 -27.71 10.69
N PRO A 115 -7.83 -29.06 10.47
CA PRO A 115 -6.57 -29.71 10.74
C PRO A 115 -5.51 -28.95 9.96
N GLN A 116 -4.69 -28.21 10.69
CA GLN A 116 -3.53 -27.55 10.14
C GLN A 116 -2.73 -28.67 9.44
N SER A 117 -2.50 -28.52 8.14
CA SER A 117 -1.41 -29.25 7.51
C SER A 117 -0.13 -28.80 8.22
N GLY A 118 0.05 -29.37 9.36
CA GLY A 118 1.23 -29.69 10.12
C GLY A 118 2.27 -28.66 10.51
N CYS A 119 1.97 -27.34 10.72
CA CYS A 119 2.90 -26.53 11.52
C CYS A 119 2.14 -25.45 12.31
N PRO A 120 2.23 -25.42 13.65
CA PRO A 120 1.71 -24.33 14.43
C PRO A 120 2.53 -23.07 14.16
N ILE A 121 1.85 -21.99 13.75
CA ILE A 121 2.45 -20.67 13.67
C ILE A 121 2.77 -20.24 15.12
N GLY A 122 4.07 -20.28 15.47
CA GLY A 122 4.56 -19.84 16.79
C GLY A 122 5.23 -20.88 17.65
N GLY A 123 5.37 -22.14 17.21
CA GLY A 123 6.14 -23.18 17.91
C GLY A 123 7.47 -23.48 17.20
N THR A 124 8.52 -23.80 17.96
CA THR A 124 9.74 -24.42 17.43
C THR A 124 9.36 -25.67 16.66
N PRO A 125 9.93 -25.91 15.43
CA PRO A 125 9.60 -27.09 14.63
C PRO A 125 9.98 -28.36 15.38
N SER A 126 9.01 -29.12 15.86
CA SER A 126 9.25 -30.52 16.23
C SER A 126 9.26 -31.35 14.94
N TYR A 127 10.40 -31.87 14.61
CA TYR A 127 10.61 -32.80 13.50
C TYR A 127 9.90 -34.13 13.76
N SER A 128 8.60 -34.20 13.50
CA SER A 128 7.93 -35.49 13.37
C SER A 128 6.72 -35.34 12.45
N SER A 129 6.84 -35.94 11.32
CA SER A 129 5.90 -36.22 10.21
C SER A 129 6.07 -35.36 8.95
N LEU A 130 5.91 -36.02 7.83
CA LEU A 130 5.92 -35.57 6.44
C LEU A 130 4.83 -34.51 6.11
N CYS A 131 4.73 -33.42 6.88
CA CYS A 131 3.85 -32.30 6.57
C CYS A 131 4.55 -31.36 5.61
N GLU A 132 4.02 -31.24 4.41
CA GLU A 132 4.47 -30.26 3.42
C GLU A 132 4.32 -28.86 4.01
N ARG A 133 5.36 -28.03 3.86
CA ARG A 133 5.35 -26.64 4.32
C ARG A 133 4.29 -25.87 3.54
N PRO A 134 3.49 -25.00 4.18
CA PRO A 134 2.55 -24.19 3.46
C PRO A 134 3.26 -23.28 2.46
N ILE A 135 2.66 -23.08 1.29
CA ILE A 135 3.23 -22.33 0.17
C ILE A 135 2.60 -20.96 0.11
N LEU A 136 3.44 -19.93 0.14
CA LEU A 136 3.04 -18.54 -0.03
C LEU A 136 3.54 -18.03 -1.38
N GLY A 137 2.60 -17.66 -2.26
CA GLY A 137 2.85 -17.05 -3.56
C GLY A 137 2.84 -15.53 -3.46
N ILE A 138 3.91 -14.90 -3.93
CA ILE A 138 4.09 -13.45 -3.94
C ILE A 138 4.06 -12.97 -5.38
N ILE A 139 3.11 -12.11 -5.69
CA ILE A 139 2.94 -11.49 -7.00
C ILE A 139 3.41 -10.04 -6.91
N GLY A 140 4.55 -9.75 -7.57
CA GLY A 140 5.31 -8.50 -7.43
C GLY A 140 6.42 -8.62 -6.36
N TYR A 141 7.69 -8.55 -6.77
CA TYR A 141 8.86 -8.72 -5.90
C TYR A 141 9.64 -7.40 -5.69
N GLY A 142 8.89 -6.30 -5.57
CA GLY A 142 9.40 -4.98 -5.20
C GLY A 142 9.67 -4.85 -3.69
N HIS A 143 9.67 -3.63 -3.16
CA HIS A 143 9.96 -3.35 -1.74
C HIS A 143 9.08 -4.15 -0.77
N VAL A 144 7.79 -4.25 -1.02
CA VAL A 144 6.86 -5.00 -0.16
C VAL A 144 7.07 -6.50 -0.34
N GLY A 145 7.08 -7.00 -1.58
CA GLY A 145 7.22 -8.43 -1.86
C GLY A 145 8.48 -9.03 -1.26
N GLN A 146 9.59 -8.31 -1.25
CA GLN A 146 10.84 -8.75 -0.60
C GLN A 146 10.70 -8.88 0.92
N LEU A 147 10.05 -7.93 1.59
CA LEU A 147 9.81 -8.01 3.03
C LEU A 147 8.84 -9.15 3.38
N VAL A 148 7.78 -9.32 2.59
CA VAL A 148 6.83 -10.42 2.76
C VAL A 148 7.51 -11.78 2.55
N ALA A 149 8.42 -11.89 1.58
CA ALA A 149 9.19 -13.12 1.37
C ALA A 149 10.06 -13.45 2.59
N GLN A 150 10.76 -12.45 3.13
CA GLN A 150 11.58 -12.63 4.34
C GLN A 150 10.73 -13.02 5.56
N MET A 151 9.61 -12.38 5.77
CA MET A 151 8.64 -12.70 6.83
C MET A 151 8.15 -14.14 6.67
N ALA A 152 7.68 -14.52 5.48
CA ALA A 152 7.14 -15.83 5.18
C ALA A 152 8.18 -16.96 5.42
N GLN A 153 9.42 -16.76 4.96
CA GLN A 153 10.52 -17.70 5.20
C GLN A 153 10.81 -17.89 6.70
N LYS A 154 10.85 -16.79 7.47
CA LYS A 154 11.00 -16.84 8.93
C LYS A 154 9.86 -17.58 9.63
N ARG A 155 8.65 -17.54 9.05
CA ARG A 155 7.46 -18.25 9.52
C ARG A 155 7.37 -19.69 9.01
N GLY A 156 8.36 -20.17 8.25
CA GLY A 156 8.43 -21.55 7.77
C GLY A 156 7.66 -21.83 6.47
N TYR A 157 7.18 -20.81 5.77
CA TYR A 157 6.57 -20.96 4.46
C TYR A 157 7.60 -21.31 3.39
N GLN A 158 7.21 -22.13 2.43
CA GLN A 158 7.86 -22.16 1.12
C GLN A 158 7.37 -20.95 0.33
N VAL A 159 8.29 -20.16 -0.22
CA VAL A 159 7.96 -18.95 -0.98
C VAL A 159 8.10 -19.21 -2.47
N LEU A 160 7.04 -18.92 -3.23
CA LEU A 160 7.05 -18.89 -4.69
C LEU A 160 6.82 -17.45 -5.17
N LEU A 161 7.49 -17.06 -6.25
CA LEU A 161 7.50 -15.70 -6.77
C LEU A 161 6.94 -15.62 -8.18
N SER A 162 6.28 -14.51 -8.49
CA SER A 162 5.88 -14.12 -9.84
C SER A 162 6.10 -12.60 -10.01
N ASP A 163 7.11 -12.23 -10.77
CA ASP A 163 7.38 -10.83 -11.18
C ASP A 163 7.93 -10.82 -12.61
N PRO A 164 7.08 -10.94 -13.63
CA PRO A 164 7.50 -10.98 -15.04
C PRO A 164 8.33 -9.78 -15.48
N PRO A 165 8.02 -8.52 -15.10
CA PRO A 165 8.86 -7.36 -15.42
C PRO A 165 10.31 -7.48 -14.95
N LEU A 166 10.57 -8.20 -13.86
CA LEU A 166 11.91 -8.46 -13.34
C LEU A 166 12.50 -9.79 -13.85
N GLY A 167 11.74 -10.58 -14.61
CA GLY A 167 12.15 -11.93 -15.03
C GLY A 167 12.26 -12.91 -13.87
N ILE A 168 11.53 -12.70 -12.77
CA ILE A 168 11.62 -13.48 -11.55
C ILE A 168 10.44 -14.45 -11.42
N GLY A 169 10.75 -15.70 -11.10
CA GLY A 169 9.76 -16.71 -10.71
C GLY A 169 9.04 -17.37 -11.88
N MET A 170 7.78 -17.74 -11.67
CA MET A 170 6.93 -18.44 -12.63
C MET A 170 5.69 -17.60 -12.96
N SER A 171 4.92 -18.00 -13.99
CA SER A 171 3.67 -17.32 -14.31
C SER A 171 2.63 -17.49 -13.19
N LEU A 172 1.67 -16.58 -13.10
CA LEU A 172 0.63 -16.64 -12.08
C LEU A 172 -0.26 -17.88 -12.24
N GLU A 173 -0.48 -18.34 -13.49
CA GLU A 173 -1.23 -19.57 -13.79
C GLU A 173 -0.53 -20.82 -13.27
N GLN A 174 0.80 -20.84 -13.30
CA GLN A 174 1.58 -21.95 -12.75
C GLN A 174 1.64 -21.89 -11.22
N LEU A 175 1.62 -20.70 -10.65
CA LEU A 175 1.78 -20.44 -9.22
C LEU A 175 0.45 -20.67 -8.47
N ALA A 176 -0.68 -20.20 -8.99
CA ALA A 176 -1.98 -20.21 -8.32
C ALA A 176 -2.41 -21.60 -7.80
N PRO A 177 -2.27 -22.72 -8.55
CA PRO A 177 -2.68 -24.04 -8.06
C PRO A 177 -1.77 -24.64 -6.99
N LEU A 178 -0.61 -24.04 -6.74
CA LEU A 178 0.36 -24.53 -5.76
C LEU A 178 0.21 -23.87 -4.39
N CYS A 179 -0.31 -22.64 -4.33
CA CYS A 179 -0.24 -21.79 -3.16
C CYS A 179 -1.38 -22.00 -2.17
N ASP A 180 -1.06 -21.92 -0.88
CA ASP A 180 -2.03 -21.84 0.22
C ASP A 180 -2.40 -20.38 0.52
N VAL A 181 -1.47 -19.45 0.21
CA VAL A 181 -1.67 -18.00 0.28
C VAL A 181 -1.19 -17.38 -1.02
N LEU A 182 -1.98 -16.47 -1.59
CA LEU A 182 -1.60 -15.58 -2.70
C LEU A 182 -1.66 -14.13 -2.21
N THR A 183 -0.59 -13.39 -2.37
CA THR A 183 -0.54 -11.97 -1.98
C THR A 183 0.01 -11.09 -3.09
N PHE A 184 -0.70 -10.00 -3.37
CA PHE A 184 -0.43 -9.12 -4.51
C PHE A 184 0.25 -7.84 -4.05
N HIS A 185 1.37 -7.48 -4.70
CA HIS A 185 2.22 -6.32 -4.40
C HIS A 185 2.68 -5.59 -5.66
N THR A 186 1.82 -5.58 -6.68
CA THR A 186 2.07 -4.94 -7.97
C THR A 186 1.50 -3.52 -8.01
N PRO A 187 2.05 -2.61 -8.82
CA PRO A 187 1.33 -1.40 -9.21
C PRO A 187 0.09 -1.77 -10.03
N LEU A 188 -0.81 -0.82 -10.23
CA LEU A 188 -1.91 -0.98 -11.19
C LEU A 188 -1.50 -0.38 -12.53
N THR A 189 -1.42 -1.21 -13.55
CA THR A 189 -1.14 -0.81 -14.94
C THR A 189 -2.18 -1.40 -15.87
N ARG A 190 -2.63 -0.63 -16.87
CA ARG A 190 -3.62 -1.07 -17.87
C ARG A 190 -2.99 -1.39 -19.21
N GLU A 191 -1.79 -0.90 -19.44
CA GLU A 191 -1.06 -0.98 -20.70
C GLU A 191 0.37 -1.47 -20.46
N GLY A 192 1.09 -1.80 -21.53
CA GLY A 192 2.44 -2.32 -21.49
C GLY A 192 2.50 -3.83 -21.68
N GLU A 193 3.69 -4.40 -21.59
CA GLU A 193 3.94 -5.83 -21.83
C GLU A 193 3.33 -6.71 -20.70
N HIS A 194 3.24 -6.20 -19.48
CA HIS A 194 2.74 -6.92 -18.30
C HIS A 194 1.70 -6.08 -17.57
N PRO A 195 0.47 -5.90 -18.12
CA PRO A 195 -0.59 -5.17 -17.45
C PRO A 195 -1.04 -5.91 -16.19
N THR A 196 -1.39 -5.16 -15.15
CA THR A 196 -1.79 -5.71 -13.85
C THR A 196 -3.27 -5.47 -13.52
N TYR A 197 -3.99 -4.73 -14.37
CA TYR A 197 -5.43 -4.58 -14.23
C TYR A 197 -6.12 -5.92 -14.46
N HIS A 198 -6.90 -6.37 -13.47
CA HIS A 198 -7.54 -7.69 -13.42
C HIS A 198 -6.53 -8.86 -13.59
N LEU A 199 -5.31 -8.68 -13.07
CA LEU A 199 -4.28 -9.71 -13.08
C LEU A 199 -4.77 -11.00 -12.43
N CYS A 200 -5.54 -10.90 -11.34
CA CYS A 200 -6.24 -12.01 -10.72
C CYS A 200 -7.69 -12.05 -11.24
N ASP A 201 -7.86 -12.62 -12.40
CA ASP A 201 -9.14 -12.79 -13.10
C ASP A 201 -9.88 -14.08 -12.70
N ALA A 202 -11.01 -14.35 -13.36
CA ALA A 202 -11.80 -15.55 -13.15
C ALA A 202 -11.01 -16.84 -13.41
N ASN A 203 -10.05 -16.83 -14.35
CA ASN A 203 -9.23 -17.99 -14.65
C ASN A 203 -8.26 -18.30 -13.52
N ILE A 204 -7.54 -17.30 -13.01
CA ILE A 204 -6.63 -17.42 -11.87
C ILE A 204 -7.41 -17.89 -10.63
N LEU A 205 -8.55 -17.26 -10.33
CA LEU A 205 -9.39 -17.64 -9.20
C LEU A 205 -9.87 -19.10 -9.28
N ARG A 206 -10.11 -19.60 -10.50
CA ARG A 206 -10.50 -21.01 -10.73
C ARG A 206 -9.35 -21.98 -10.48
N LEU A 207 -8.12 -21.57 -10.77
CA LEU A 207 -6.92 -22.39 -10.58
C LEU A 207 -6.50 -22.51 -9.10
N CYS A 208 -6.93 -21.59 -8.25
CA CYS A 208 -6.60 -21.62 -6.81
C CYS A 208 -7.15 -22.88 -6.14
N LYS A 209 -6.37 -23.44 -5.23
CA LYS A 209 -6.80 -24.54 -4.36
C LYS A 209 -8.01 -24.14 -3.52
N PRO A 210 -8.86 -25.12 -3.10
CA PRO A 210 -9.82 -24.85 -2.03
C PRO A 210 -9.09 -24.27 -0.79
N ASN A 211 -9.69 -23.26 -0.19
CA ASN A 211 -9.18 -22.58 1.01
C ASN A 211 -7.90 -21.74 0.81
N THR A 212 -7.46 -21.49 -0.40
CA THR A 212 -6.40 -20.50 -0.64
C THR A 212 -6.82 -19.15 -0.06
N LEU A 213 -5.94 -18.54 0.73
CA LEU A 213 -6.10 -17.16 1.21
C LEU A 213 -5.58 -16.19 0.14
N ILE A 214 -6.45 -15.31 -0.35
CA ILE A 214 -6.10 -14.26 -1.31
C ILE A 214 -6.01 -12.93 -0.57
N ILE A 215 -4.86 -12.24 -0.69
CA ILE A 215 -4.61 -10.96 -0.03
C ILE A 215 -4.35 -9.87 -1.09
N ASN A 216 -5.16 -8.81 -1.09
CA ASN A 216 -4.90 -7.61 -1.89
C ASN A 216 -4.67 -6.39 -0.98
N ALA A 217 -3.41 -6.06 -0.78
CA ALA A 217 -2.97 -4.83 -0.13
C ALA A 217 -2.13 -3.96 -1.09
N ALA A 218 -2.34 -4.11 -2.39
CA ALA A 218 -1.63 -3.40 -3.46
C ALA A 218 -2.45 -2.25 -4.03
N ARG A 219 -3.36 -2.55 -4.95
CA ARG A 219 -4.27 -1.57 -5.60
C ARG A 219 -5.63 -2.22 -5.87
N GLY A 220 -6.70 -1.43 -5.80
CA GLY A 220 -7.98 -1.80 -6.36
C GLY A 220 -7.87 -2.04 -7.87
N GLY A 221 -8.57 -3.06 -8.38
CA GLY A 221 -8.50 -3.47 -9.80
C GLY A 221 -7.33 -4.40 -10.15
N VAL A 222 -6.44 -4.78 -9.22
CA VAL A 222 -5.49 -5.89 -9.42
C VAL A 222 -6.23 -7.23 -9.40
N ILE A 223 -7.22 -7.37 -8.54
CA ILE A 223 -8.17 -8.48 -8.55
C ILE A 223 -9.44 -8.02 -9.26
N ASP A 224 -9.97 -8.82 -10.16
CA ASP A 224 -11.31 -8.65 -10.73
C ASP A 224 -12.35 -8.93 -9.64
N GLU A 225 -12.92 -7.86 -9.08
CA GLU A 225 -13.89 -7.96 -7.97
C GLU A 225 -15.18 -8.66 -8.38
N GLN A 226 -15.60 -8.56 -9.64
CA GLN A 226 -16.79 -9.24 -10.12
C GLN A 226 -16.55 -10.75 -10.24
N ALA A 227 -15.38 -11.13 -10.71
CA ALA A 227 -14.95 -12.52 -10.76
C ALA A 227 -14.80 -13.10 -9.33
N LEU A 228 -14.21 -12.33 -8.42
CA LEU A 228 -14.07 -12.74 -7.02
C LEU A 228 -15.43 -12.92 -6.34
N LEU A 229 -16.38 -11.98 -6.52
CA LEU A 229 -17.74 -12.09 -6.01
C LEU A 229 -18.44 -13.35 -6.51
N SER A 230 -18.34 -13.61 -7.82
CA SER A 230 -18.90 -14.81 -8.45
C SER A 230 -18.30 -16.08 -7.83
N ARG A 231 -16.99 -16.10 -7.63
CA ARG A 231 -16.26 -17.21 -7.04
C ARG A 231 -16.66 -17.48 -5.58
N LEU A 232 -16.75 -16.43 -4.75
CA LEU A 232 -17.17 -16.50 -3.35
C LEU A 232 -18.66 -16.88 -3.18
N SER A 233 -19.46 -16.75 -4.24
CA SER A 233 -20.86 -17.11 -4.25
C SER A 233 -21.11 -18.60 -4.59
N THR A 234 -20.07 -19.34 -4.97
CA THR A 234 -20.17 -20.74 -5.39
C THR A 234 -19.94 -21.67 -4.19
N PHE A 235 -20.91 -22.50 -3.84
CA PHE A 235 -20.96 -23.28 -2.59
C PHE A 235 -19.83 -24.32 -2.39
N ASN A 236 -19.19 -24.79 -3.45
CA ASN A 236 -18.27 -25.95 -3.36
C ASN A 236 -16.78 -25.61 -3.41
N LEU A 237 -16.42 -24.33 -3.47
CA LEU A 237 -15.02 -23.91 -3.65
C LEU A 237 -14.75 -22.67 -2.79
N GLN A 238 -14.50 -22.91 -1.51
CA GLN A 238 -14.20 -21.81 -0.57
C GLN A 238 -12.81 -21.23 -0.84
N LEU A 239 -12.76 -19.95 -1.10
CA LEU A 239 -11.55 -19.15 -0.97
C LEU A 239 -11.67 -18.33 0.32
N SER A 240 -10.54 -17.95 0.88
CA SER A 240 -10.50 -16.96 1.95
C SER A 240 -9.87 -15.67 1.42
N THR A 241 -10.23 -14.55 2.02
CA THR A 241 -9.90 -13.25 1.44
C THR A 241 -9.55 -12.21 2.49
N ALA A 242 -8.52 -11.40 2.21
CA ALA A 242 -8.19 -10.19 2.95
C ALA A 242 -7.97 -9.05 1.95
N ILE A 243 -8.91 -8.12 1.89
CA ILE A 243 -8.94 -7.04 0.89
C ILE A 243 -8.81 -5.69 1.58
N ASP A 244 -7.74 -4.97 1.27
CA ASP A 244 -7.49 -3.60 1.74
C ASP A 244 -7.78 -2.56 0.66
N CYS A 245 -7.49 -2.89 -0.60
CA CYS A 245 -7.64 -1.99 -1.74
C CYS A 245 -8.76 -2.49 -2.65
N TRP A 246 -9.70 -1.60 -2.97
CA TRP A 246 -10.95 -1.93 -3.66
C TRP A 246 -11.07 -1.22 -5.00
N GLU A 247 -11.75 -1.85 -5.94
CA GLU A 247 -12.17 -1.18 -7.17
C GLU A 247 -13.26 -0.15 -6.85
N GLY A 248 -13.12 1.05 -7.41
CA GLY A 248 -14.12 2.10 -7.24
C GLY A 248 -14.16 2.80 -5.87
N GLU A 249 -13.11 2.69 -5.03
CA GLU A 249 -13.02 3.47 -3.79
C GLU A 249 -13.41 4.93 -4.00
N PRO A 250 -14.19 5.52 -3.08
CA PRO A 250 -14.70 4.99 -1.80
C PRO A 250 -16.03 4.22 -1.93
N ASN A 251 -16.57 4.05 -3.13
CA ASN A 251 -17.86 3.43 -3.40
C ASN A 251 -17.70 1.93 -3.64
N LEU A 252 -17.62 1.16 -2.55
CA LEU A 252 -17.35 -0.27 -2.60
C LEU A 252 -18.51 -1.09 -3.15
N ASN A 253 -18.20 -2.20 -3.81
CA ASN A 253 -19.16 -3.27 -4.10
C ASN A 253 -19.63 -3.89 -2.78
N ARG A 254 -20.86 -3.58 -2.34
CA ARG A 254 -21.40 -4.01 -1.05
C ARG A 254 -21.60 -5.52 -0.95
N ASP A 255 -21.97 -6.16 -2.05
CA ASP A 255 -22.17 -7.62 -2.07
C ASP A 255 -20.83 -8.34 -1.86
N LEU A 256 -19.77 -7.86 -2.51
CA LEU A 256 -18.43 -8.40 -2.30
C LEU A 256 -17.95 -8.13 -0.87
N LEU A 257 -18.11 -6.90 -0.36
CA LEU A 257 -17.72 -6.52 0.99
C LEU A 257 -18.30 -7.45 2.06
N GLN A 258 -19.56 -7.87 1.92
CA GLN A 258 -20.18 -8.81 2.87
C GLN A 258 -19.63 -10.23 2.76
N LYS A 259 -19.13 -10.62 1.59
CA LYS A 259 -18.64 -12.00 1.34
C LYS A 259 -17.17 -12.19 1.67
N VAL A 260 -16.33 -11.16 1.61
CA VAL A 260 -14.90 -11.27 1.97
C VAL A 260 -14.76 -11.55 3.48
N ASP A 261 -13.73 -12.28 3.88
CA ASP A 261 -13.50 -12.60 5.30
C ASP A 261 -12.98 -11.37 6.05
N LEU A 262 -11.92 -10.75 5.53
CA LEU A 262 -11.29 -9.57 6.11
C LEU A 262 -11.33 -8.40 5.11
N ALA A 263 -11.84 -7.27 5.56
CA ALA A 263 -11.97 -6.04 4.78
C ALA A 263 -11.36 -4.88 5.54
N SER A 264 -10.63 -4.00 4.85
CA SER A 264 -10.14 -2.75 5.43
C SER A 264 -10.26 -1.60 4.43
N TYR A 265 -10.07 -0.39 4.91
CA TYR A 265 -10.35 0.83 4.17
C TYR A 265 -9.06 1.49 3.65
N HIS A 266 -8.23 0.69 2.96
CA HIS A 266 -6.98 1.09 2.31
C HIS A 266 -5.96 1.68 3.31
N ILE A 267 -5.67 0.90 4.36
CA ILE A 267 -4.80 1.28 5.48
C ILE A 267 -3.62 0.34 5.70
N ALA A 268 -3.44 -0.67 4.85
CA ALA A 268 -2.33 -1.61 4.99
C ALA A 268 -0.98 -0.90 5.11
N GLY A 269 -0.78 0.17 4.36
CA GLY A 269 0.42 1.00 4.41
C GLY A 269 0.43 2.09 5.48
N TYR A 270 -0.59 2.19 6.35
CA TYR A 270 -0.71 3.28 7.32
C TYR A 270 0.03 2.96 8.61
N SER A 271 1.20 3.55 8.78
CA SER A 271 2.00 3.48 10.01
C SER A 271 2.72 4.80 10.28
N ILE A 272 3.07 5.02 11.54
CA ILE A 272 3.87 6.17 11.96
C ILE A 272 5.23 6.12 11.26
N GLN A 273 5.89 4.96 11.28
CA GLN A 273 7.20 4.78 10.65
C GLN A 273 7.15 5.03 9.14
N GLY A 274 6.11 4.53 8.46
CA GLY A 274 5.93 4.79 7.02
C GLY A 274 5.80 6.28 6.69
N LYS A 275 5.07 7.04 7.51
CA LYS A 275 4.96 8.50 7.36
C LYS A 275 6.26 9.22 7.67
N MET A 276 7.01 8.79 8.70
CA MET A 276 8.35 9.32 8.98
C MET A 276 9.28 9.09 7.79
N ASN A 277 9.35 7.88 7.30
CA ASN A 277 10.18 7.53 6.14
C ASN A 277 9.84 8.40 4.92
N ALA A 278 8.55 8.58 4.63
CA ALA A 278 8.11 9.43 3.51
C ALA A 278 8.57 10.88 3.67
N SER A 279 8.42 11.47 4.87
CA SER A 279 8.87 12.83 5.16
C SER A 279 10.38 12.97 5.04
N GLU A 280 11.15 12.00 5.55
CA GLU A 280 12.62 11.97 5.41
C GLU A 280 13.07 11.87 3.95
N MET A 281 12.42 11.00 3.16
CA MET A 281 12.73 10.83 1.73
C MET A 281 12.46 12.11 0.94
N CYS A 282 11.28 12.73 1.15
CA CYS A 282 10.96 14.02 0.52
C CYS A 282 11.96 15.11 0.87
N LEU A 283 12.30 15.21 2.15
CA LEU A 283 13.22 16.23 2.66
C LEU A 283 14.65 16.04 2.12
N ARG A 284 15.11 14.78 2.07
CA ARG A 284 16.43 14.45 1.51
C ARG A 284 16.49 14.82 0.03
N ALA A 285 15.52 14.40 -0.77
CA ALA A 285 15.47 14.71 -2.19
C ALA A 285 15.41 16.22 -2.45
N PHE A 286 14.68 16.97 -1.63
CA PHE A 286 14.66 18.44 -1.66
C PHE A 286 16.06 19.03 -1.40
N CYS A 287 16.73 18.58 -0.34
CA CYS A 287 18.08 19.07 -0.01
C CYS A 287 19.08 18.78 -1.13
N GLU A 288 19.02 17.57 -1.71
CA GLU A 288 19.86 17.15 -2.84
C GLU A 288 19.62 18.04 -4.07
N PHE A 289 18.35 18.24 -4.44
CA PHE A 289 17.99 19.05 -5.61
C PHE A 289 18.46 20.51 -5.49
N PHE A 290 18.29 21.13 -4.32
CA PHE A 290 18.67 22.52 -4.10
C PHE A 290 20.12 22.69 -3.58
N SER A 291 20.89 21.62 -3.49
CA SER A 291 22.26 21.61 -2.95
C SER A 291 22.35 22.23 -1.56
N LEU A 292 21.40 21.87 -0.70
CA LEU A 292 21.34 22.29 0.70
C LEU A 292 21.97 21.24 1.62
N PRO A 293 22.44 21.63 2.81
CA PRO A 293 22.77 20.68 3.87
C PRO A 293 21.57 19.77 4.17
N ILE A 294 21.83 18.49 4.47
CA ILE A 294 20.76 17.54 4.78
C ILE A 294 20.04 17.97 6.06
N LEU A 295 18.75 18.25 5.93
CA LEU A 295 17.86 18.56 7.03
C LEU A 295 17.33 17.25 7.63
N SER A 296 17.01 17.25 8.92
CA SER A 296 16.49 16.10 9.63
C SER A 296 15.08 16.38 10.13
N ILE A 297 14.19 15.39 10.02
CA ILE A 297 12.83 15.50 10.53
C ILE A 297 12.80 15.65 12.06
N ASN A 298 11.73 16.26 12.55
CA ASN A 298 11.49 16.39 13.99
C ASN A 298 10.84 15.12 14.56
N LYS A 299 11.61 14.23 15.18
CA LYS A 299 11.15 12.95 15.74
C LYS A 299 10.41 13.07 17.09
N LYS A 300 10.34 14.28 17.70
CA LYS A 300 9.85 14.45 19.08
C LYS A 300 8.32 14.40 19.26
N VAL A 301 7.54 14.23 18.21
CA VAL A 301 6.10 14.56 18.25
C VAL A 301 5.18 13.35 18.07
N VAL A 302 5.56 12.11 18.31
CA VAL A 302 4.61 11.00 18.10
C VAL A 302 4.45 10.10 19.32
N PRO A 303 3.26 10.06 19.94
CA PRO A 303 2.90 8.95 20.80
C PRO A 303 2.74 7.69 19.94
N LEU A 304 3.51 6.66 20.24
CA LEU A 304 3.31 5.31 19.71
C LEU A 304 1.96 4.77 20.29
N GLN A 305 0.85 5.02 19.65
CA GLN A 305 -0.44 4.46 19.95
C GLN A 305 -1.17 4.13 18.66
N GLY A 306 -0.83 3.00 18.08
CA GLY A 306 -1.57 2.44 16.96
C GLY A 306 -2.24 1.12 17.34
N ASP A 307 -3.21 0.69 16.54
CA ASP A 307 -3.83 -0.63 16.63
C ASP A 307 -2.80 -1.71 16.26
N SER A 308 -2.06 -2.20 17.27
CA SER A 308 -1.09 -3.30 17.12
C SER A 308 -1.50 -4.53 17.95
N GLU A 309 -2.66 -4.50 18.60
CA GLU A 309 -3.16 -5.64 19.35
C GLU A 309 -3.60 -6.77 18.40
N PRO A 310 -3.30 -8.04 18.71
CA PRO A 310 -3.73 -9.18 17.92
C PRO A 310 -5.22 -9.11 17.57
N GLY A 311 -5.57 -9.43 16.33
CA GLY A 311 -6.95 -9.39 15.84
C GLY A 311 -7.46 -7.98 15.48
N TRP A 312 -6.59 -6.98 15.39
CA TRP A 312 -6.99 -5.63 14.97
C TRP A 312 -7.67 -5.61 13.61
N LEU A 313 -7.24 -6.45 12.67
CA LEU A 313 -7.80 -6.51 11.33
C LEU A 313 -9.25 -7.04 11.34
N LYS A 314 -9.60 -7.96 12.25
CA LYS A 314 -11.00 -8.41 12.46
C LYS A 314 -11.89 -7.25 12.92
N ARG A 315 -11.41 -6.43 13.87
CA ARG A 315 -12.16 -5.26 14.38
C ARG A 315 -12.41 -4.24 13.27
N ILE A 316 -11.38 -3.93 12.47
CA ILE A 316 -11.45 -3.05 11.29
C ILE A 316 -12.46 -3.59 10.29
N SER A 317 -12.39 -4.88 9.98
CA SER A 317 -13.30 -5.54 9.04
C SER A 317 -14.76 -5.46 9.49
N ALA A 318 -15.03 -5.74 10.76
CA ALA A 318 -16.37 -5.62 11.31
C ALA A 318 -16.90 -4.18 11.23
N GLN A 319 -16.06 -3.20 11.53
CA GLN A 319 -16.42 -1.78 11.46
C GLN A 319 -16.75 -1.35 10.01
N LEU A 320 -15.93 -1.70 9.03
CA LEU A 320 -16.18 -1.34 7.64
C LEU A 320 -17.46 -2.01 7.09
N LYS A 321 -17.67 -3.29 7.41
CA LYS A 321 -18.89 -4.03 7.00
C LYS A 321 -20.16 -3.45 7.60
N ALA A 322 -20.08 -2.92 8.81
CA ALA A 322 -21.22 -2.29 9.48
C ALA A 322 -21.56 -0.91 8.91
N THR A 323 -20.55 -0.15 8.45
CA THR A 323 -20.72 1.26 8.01
C THR A 323 -19.91 1.56 6.74
N PRO A 324 -20.18 0.85 5.62
CA PRO A 324 -19.39 0.99 4.39
C PRO A 324 -19.48 2.37 3.74
N GLU A 325 -20.54 3.14 3.99
CA GLU A 325 -20.70 4.53 3.55
C GLU A 325 -19.73 5.49 4.21
N HIS A 326 -19.13 5.10 5.34
CA HIS A 326 -18.14 5.90 6.07
C HIS A 326 -16.68 5.57 5.70
N PHE A 327 -16.42 4.87 4.60
CA PHE A 327 -15.07 4.44 4.18
C PHE A 327 -14.00 5.53 4.33
N GLU A 328 -14.22 6.69 3.72
CA GLU A 328 -13.28 7.81 3.80
C GLU A 328 -13.15 8.41 5.21
N GLN A 329 -14.25 8.43 5.98
CA GLN A 329 -14.24 8.91 7.36
C GLN A 329 -13.43 7.97 8.25
N LEU A 330 -13.66 6.66 8.15
CA LEU A 330 -12.91 5.63 8.87
C LEU A 330 -11.42 5.71 8.55
N ARG A 331 -11.09 5.84 7.26
CA ARG A 331 -9.72 5.99 6.78
C ARG A 331 -9.02 7.24 7.35
N LYS A 332 -9.73 8.38 7.42
CA LYS A 332 -9.21 9.62 8.01
C LYS A 332 -8.99 9.55 9.52
N GLN A 333 -9.85 8.81 10.23
CA GLN A 333 -9.83 8.66 11.68
C GLN A 333 -8.94 7.51 12.17
N TYR A 334 -8.39 6.71 11.24
CA TYR A 334 -7.56 5.58 11.59
C TYR A 334 -6.32 6.01 12.38
N LYS A 335 -6.14 5.41 13.56
CA LYS A 335 -4.95 5.61 14.39
C LYS A 335 -3.80 4.80 13.82
N LEU A 336 -2.71 5.48 13.49
CA LEU A 336 -1.54 4.86 12.86
C LEU A 336 -0.90 3.82 13.76
N ARG A 337 -0.53 2.72 13.18
CA ARG A 337 0.30 1.66 13.81
C ARG A 337 1.72 2.13 14.01
#